data_f250940f54893d1400756392ddccde06
#
_entry.id   f250940f54893d1400756392ddccde06
#
_cell.length_a   1.000
_cell.length_b   1.000
_cell.length_c   1.000
_cell.angle_alpha   90.00
_cell.angle_beta   90.00
_cell.angle_gamma   90.00
#
_symmetry.space_group_name_H-M   'P 1'
#
loop_
_entity.id
_entity.type
_entity.pdbx_description
1 polymer ?
#
loop_
_entity_poly.entity_id
_entity_poly.type
_entity_poly.pdbx_seq_one_letter_code
_entity_poly.pdbx_strand_id
1 'polypeptide(L)'
;MKVNGDHYHSIWYDKNLDKVKIIDQRLLPYEFKIITLETLKDFENAISDMAVRGAPLIGATAAFGIARQMLRDPSNKNLDFCWDKLIQTGPTAINLKWALDRCRSHLLNIPIEQRGTEAMKMAVDISNEDIEINKKIGLNGVETVSYTHLRAHETIH
;
A
#
# COMPACT_ATOMS: atom_id res chain seq x y z
N MET A 1 5.89 -1.97 -12.13
CA MET A 1 7.33 -2.05 -12.47
C MET A 1 7.62 -3.35 -13.19
N LYS A 2 8.49 -3.37 -14.20
CA LYS A 2 8.94 -4.61 -14.86
C LYS A 2 10.32 -5.01 -14.34
N VAL A 3 10.48 -6.29 -13.93
CA VAL A 3 11.77 -6.86 -13.52
C VAL A 3 11.91 -8.22 -14.21
N ASN A 4 12.97 -8.40 -14.99
CA ASN A 4 13.22 -9.62 -15.77
C ASN A 4 12.05 -10.07 -16.67
N GLY A 5 11.24 -9.12 -17.16
CA GLY A 5 10.07 -9.39 -17.98
C GLY A 5 8.75 -9.49 -17.24
N ASP A 6 8.78 -9.74 -15.94
CA ASP A 6 7.59 -9.85 -15.09
C ASP A 6 7.12 -8.50 -14.55
N HIS A 7 5.81 -8.33 -14.45
CA HIS A 7 5.18 -7.14 -13.87
C HIS A 7 4.98 -7.27 -12.37
N TYR A 8 5.48 -6.30 -11.60
CA TYR A 8 5.30 -6.24 -10.16
C TYR A 8 4.56 -4.96 -9.74
N HIS A 9 3.72 -5.08 -8.73
CA HIS A 9 3.22 -3.97 -7.94
C HIS A 9 4.13 -3.73 -6.73
N SER A 10 4.10 -2.52 -6.17
CA SER A 10 4.91 -2.21 -4.99
C SER A 10 4.41 -2.93 -3.72
N ILE A 11 3.10 -3.21 -3.68
CA ILE A 11 2.44 -4.05 -2.67
C ILE A 11 1.37 -4.88 -3.36
N TRP A 12 1.18 -6.13 -2.94
CA TRP A 12 0.09 -7.00 -3.40
C TRP A 12 -0.26 -8.09 -2.39
N TYR A 13 -1.49 -8.57 -2.50
CA TYR A 13 -1.95 -9.75 -1.79
C TYR A 13 -1.82 -10.99 -2.68
N ASP A 14 -0.96 -11.91 -2.27
CA ASP A 14 -0.81 -13.22 -2.91
C ASP A 14 -1.89 -14.16 -2.36
N LYS A 15 -2.96 -14.35 -3.15
CA LYS A 15 -4.12 -15.16 -2.75
C LYS A 15 -3.77 -16.65 -2.58
N ASN A 16 -2.79 -17.17 -3.33
CA ASN A 16 -2.42 -18.58 -3.27
C ASN A 16 -1.68 -18.91 -1.98
N LEU A 17 -0.89 -17.98 -1.50
CA LEU A 17 -0.09 -18.14 -0.29
C LEU A 17 -0.74 -17.49 0.95
N ASP A 18 -1.85 -16.79 0.78
CA ASP A 18 -2.47 -15.93 1.81
C ASP A 18 -1.44 -14.98 2.46
N LYS A 19 -0.66 -14.29 1.62
CA LYS A 19 0.43 -13.43 2.09
C LYS A 19 0.35 -12.05 1.47
N VAL A 20 0.67 -11.01 2.25
CA VAL A 20 0.91 -9.67 1.74
C VAL A 20 2.40 -9.52 1.46
N LYS A 21 2.74 -9.10 0.24
CA LYS A 21 4.11 -8.95 -0.23
C LYS A 21 4.38 -7.51 -0.66
N ILE A 22 5.59 -7.04 -0.40
CA ILE A 22 6.08 -5.74 -0.87
C ILE A 22 7.45 -5.89 -1.54
N ILE A 23 7.78 -4.93 -2.38
CA ILE A 23 9.15 -4.73 -2.83
C ILE A 23 9.86 -3.89 -1.77
N ASP A 24 10.99 -4.36 -1.24
CA ASP A 24 11.81 -3.57 -0.32
C ASP A 24 12.52 -2.43 -1.07
N GLN A 25 11.93 -1.24 -1.03
CA GLN A 25 12.44 -0.08 -1.78
C GLN A 25 13.73 0.52 -1.22
N ARG A 26 14.17 0.07 -0.04
CA ARG A 26 15.45 0.51 0.56
C ARG A 26 16.65 -0.02 -0.22
N LEU A 27 16.46 -1.16 -0.88
CA LEU A 27 17.51 -1.86 -1.62
C LEU A 27 17.61 -1.43 -3.08
N LEU A 28 16.58 -0.76 -3.61
CA LEU A 28 16.58 -0.28 -4.99
C LEU A 28 17.54 0.91 -5.17
N PRO A 29 18.22 1.04 -6.32
CA PRO A 29 18.12 0.18 -7.51
C PRO A 29 19.07 -1.03 -7.53
N TYR A 30 19.86 -1.24 -6.46
CA TYR A 30 20.97 -2.19 -6.44
C TYR A 30 20.51 -3.65 -6.28
N GLU A 31 19.43 -3.87 -5.54
CA GLU A 31 18.88 -5.20 -5.30
C GLU A 31 17.36 -5.17 -5.41
N PHE A 32 16.79 -6.14 -6.14
CA PHE A 32 15.34 -6.37 -6.17
C PHE A 32 14.99 -7.46 -5.17
N LYS A 33 14.33 -7.08 -4.07
CA LYS A 33 13.94 -8.01 -3.02
C LYS A 33 12.47 -7.88 -2.68
N ILE A 34 11.81 -9.03 -2.61
CA ILE A 34 10.43 -9.14 -2.14
C ILE A 34 10.46 -9.60 -0.69
N ILE A 35 9.71 -8.91 0.17
CA ILE A 35 9.52 -9.32 1.57
C ILE A 35 8.04 -9.53 1.85
N THR A 36 7.76 -10.43 2.79
CA THR A 36 6.40 -10.78 3.22
C THR A 36 6.10 -10.07 4.53
N LEU A 37 4.88 -9.50 4.64
CA LEU A 37 4.38 -8.86 5.85
C LEU A 37 3.26 -9.73 6.45
N GLU A 38 3.41 -10.18 7.68
CA GLU A 38 2.48 -11.09 8.34
C GLU A 38 1.89 -10.53 9.63
N THR A 39 2.72 -9.87 10.44
CA THR A 39 2.34 -9.33 11.75
C THR A 39 2.11 -7.83 11.66
N LEU A 40 1.36 -7.26 12.61
CA LEU A 40 1.20 -5.79 12.69
C LEU A 40 2.55 -5.09 12.73
N LYS A 41 3.52 -5.70 13.45
CA LYS A 41 4.88 -5.15 13.57
C LYS A 41 5.63 -5.09 12.24
N ASP A 42 5.40 -6.05 11.34
CA ASP A 42 6.01 -6.02 10.01
C ASP A 42 5.50 -4.83 9.20
N PHE A 43 4.18 -4.52 9.29
CA PHE A 43 3.59 -3.36 8.64
C PHE A 43 4.08 -2.05 9.26
N GLU A 44 4.16 -1.97 10.60
CA GLU A 44 4.76 -0.82 11.28
C GLU A 44 6.19 -0.57 10.79
N ASN A 45 7.03 -1.59 10.81
CA ASN A 45 8.44 -1.50 10.38
C ASN A 45 8.54 -1.15 8.89
N ALA A 46 7.71 -1.76 8.02
CA ALA A 46 7.72 -1.46 6.59
C ALA A 46 7.49 0.04 6.31
N ILE A 47 6.64 0.70 7.09
CA ILE A 47 6.37 2.13 6.98
C ILE A 47 7.48 2.95 7.65
N SER A 48 7.80 2.68 8.91
CA SER A 48 8.77 3.46 9.70
C SER A 48 10.18 3.42 9.13
N ASP A 49 10.61 2.23 8.64
CA ASP A 49 11.95 2.02 8.08
C ASP A 49 12.02 2.34 6.59
N MET A 50 10.94 2.87 6.01
CA MET A 50 10.86 3.22 4.60
C MET A 50 11.11 2.05 3.64
N ALA A 51 10.76 0.82 4.01
CA ALA A 51 10.71 -0.31 3.07
C ALA A 51 9.64 -0.07 1.99
N VAL A 52 8.60 0.70 2.32
CA VAL A 52 7.64 1.28 1.39
C VAL A 52 7.75 2.80 1.39
N ARG A 53 7.67 3.43 0.22
CA ARG A 53 7.76 4.88 0.03
C ARG A 53 6.67 5.36 -0.92
N GLY A 54 6.26 6.62 -0.71
CA GLY A 54 5.18 7.24 -1.48
C GLY A 54 3.86 7.21 -0.70
N ALA A 55 3.21 8.37 -0.64
CA ALA A 55 2.04 8.58 0.20
C ALA A 55 0.91 7.56 -0.02
N PRO A 56 0.50 7.22 -1.27
CA PRO A 56 -0.54 6.21 -1.49
C PRO A 56 -0.12 4.81 -1.05
N LEU A 57 1.15 4.42 -1.29
CA LEU A 57 1.65 3.11 -0.91
C LEU A 57 1.71 2.93 0.61
N ILE A 58 2.04 3.98 1.36
CA ILE A 58 1.99 3.99 2.83
C ILE A 58 0.56 3.73 3.31
N GLY A 59 -0.43 4.39 2.70
CA GLY A 59 -1.85 4.17 3.00
C GLY A 59 -2.31 2.74 2.70
N ALA A 60 -1.96 2.21 1.53
CA ALA A 60 -2.27 0.83 1.16
C ALA A 60 -1.62 -0.19 2.11
N THR A 61 -0.35 0.05 2.50
CA THR A 61 0.36 -0.80 3.46
C THR A 61 -0.35 -0.84 4.81
N ALA A 62 -0.79 0.31 5.32
CA ALA A 62 -1.54 0.39 6.56
C ALA A 62 -2.90 -0.33 6.47
N ALA A 63 -3.63 -0.19 5.35
CA ALA A 63 -4.89 -0.90 5.13
C ALA A 63 -4.69 -2.42 5.14
N PHE A 64 -3.65 -2.94 4.51
CA PHE A 64 -3.29 -4.36 4.60
C PHE A 64 -2.91 -4.79 6.03
N GLY A 65 -2.25 -3.92 6.80
CA GLY A 65 -1.95 -4.15 8.21
C GLY A 65 -3.22 -4.35 9.03
N ILE A 66 -4.22 -3.47 8.90
CA ILE A 66 -5.54 -3.63 9.51
C ILE A 66 -6.17 -4.96 9.04
N ALA A 67 -6.18 -5.22 7.73
CA ALA A 67 -6.82 -6.40 7.17
C ALA A 67 -6.26 -7.71 7.76
N ARG A 68 -4.93 -7.84 7.86
CA ARG A 68 -4.30 -9.02 8.45
C ARG A 68 -4.65 -9.21 9.92
N GLN A 69 -4.85 -8.13 10.68
CA GLN A 69 -5.24 -8.22 12.07
C GLN A 69 -6.74 -8.53 12.22
N MET A 70 -7.60 -7.97 11.37
CA MET A 70 -9.04 -8.26 11.38
C MET A 70 -9.38 -9.71 11.00
N LEU A 71 -8.54 -10.38 10.22
CA LEU A 71 -8.66 -11.82 9.96
C LEU A 71 -8.36 -12.67 11.21
N ARG A 72 -7.58 -12.16 12.17
CA ARG A 72 -7.21 -12.87 13.41
C ARG A 72 -8.15 -12.54 14.57
N ASP A 73 -8.43 -11.25 14.72
CA ASP A 73 -9.31 -10.73 15.78
C ASP A 73 -10.10 -9.54 15.23
N PRO A 74 -11.37 -9.74 14.82
CA PRO A 74 -12.21 -8.71 14.24
C PRO A 74 -12.87 -7.77 15.25
N SER A 75 -12.42 -7.77 16.52
CA SER A 75 -13.00 -6.94 17.58
C SER A 75 -12.74 -5.45 17.39
N ASN A 76 -13.64 -4.61 17.92
CA ASN A 76 -13.44 -3.15 17.93
C ASN A 76 -12.15 -2.77 18.65
N LYS A 77 -11.85 -3.44 19.76
CA LYS A 77 -10.64 -3.20 20.55
C LYS A 77 -9.37 -3.42 19.73
N ASN A 78 -9.33 -4.51 18.96
CA ASN A 78 -8.18 -4.78 18.09
C ASN A 78 -8.10 -3.80 16.91
N LEU A 79 -9.25 -3.41 16.33
CA LEU A 79 -9.29 -2.39 15.27
C LEU A 79 -8.72 -1.05 15.75
N ASP A 80 -9.14 -0.58 16.92
CA ASP A 80 -8.65 0.67 17.51
C ASP A 80 -7.15 0.54 17.85
N PHE A 81 -6.72 -0.58 18.42
CA PHE A 81 -5.30 -0.85 18.69
C PHE A 81 -4.44 -0.80 17.43
N CYS A 82 -4.90 -1.40 16.33
CA CYS A 82 -4.17 -1.38 15.05
C CYS A 82 -4.10 0.02 14.48
N TRP A 83 -5.21 0.78 14.55
CA TRP A 83 -5.25 2.18 14.12
C TRP A 83 -4.21 3.01 14.88
N ASP A 84 -4.21 2.92 16.23
CA ASP A 84 -3.29 3.66 17.11
C ASP A 84 -1.82 3.31 16.84
N LYS A 85 -1.52 2.04 16.57
CA LYS A 85 -0.15 1.60 16.27
C LYS A 85 0.34 2.09 14.91
N LEU A 86 -0.49 1.93 13.90
CA LEU A 86 -0.10 2.29 12.53
C LEU A 86 0.01 3.80 12.33
N ILE A 87 -0.87 4.62 12.94
CA ILE A 87 -0.80 6.08 12.80
C ILE A 87 0.51 6.65 13.37
N GLN A 88 1.08 6.01 14.39
CA GLN A 88 2.34 6.44 15.00
C GLN A 88 3.56 6.22 14.08
N THR A 89 3.45 5.39 13.06
CA THR A 89 4.56 5.13 12.10
C THR A 89 4.85 6.30 11.18
N GLY A 90 3.88 7.20 10.99
CA GLY A 90 4.02 8.39 10.17
C GLY A 90 2.93 9.43 10.46
N PRO A 91 2.96 10.09 11.63
CA PRO A 91 1.84 10.91 12.10
C PRO A 91 1.53 12.11 11.20
N THR A 92 2.47 12.53 10.35
CA THR A 92 2.29 13.61 9.39
C THR A 92 1.82 13.15 8.01
N ALA A 93 1.76 11.84 7.77
CA ALA A 93 1.38 11.27 6.48
C ALA A 93 -0.14 11.28 6.29
N ILE A 94 -0.64 12.24 5.51
CA ILE A 94 -2.09 12.42 5.26
C ILE A 94 -2.73 11.15 4.71
N ASN A 95 -2.10 10.48 3.76
CA ASN A 95 -2.64 9.27 3.15
C ASN A 95 -2.67 8.08 4.12
N LEU A 96 -1.73 8.01 5.08
CA LEU A 96 -1.76 7.03 6.15
C LEU A 96 -3.04 7.20 6.98
N LYS A 97 -3.26 8.41 7.49
CA LYS A 97 -4.44 8.73 8.29
C LYS A 97 -5.73 8.48 7.51
N TRP A 98 -5.79 8.95 6.26
CA TRP A 98 -6.95 8.74 5.38
C TRP A 98 -7.28 7.26 5.20
N ALA A 99 -6.30 6.41 4.91
CA ALA A 99 -6.53 4.97 4.72
C ALA A 99 -7.00 4.29 6.01
N LEU A 100 -6.38 4.64 7.15
CA LEU A 100 -6.75 4.12 8.46
C LEU A 100 -8.18 4.53 8.87
N ASP A 101 -8.53 5.80 8.69
CA ASP A 101 -9.87 6.32 8.99
C ASP A 101 -10.94 5.70 8.08
N ARG A 102 -10.64 5.55 6.78
CA ARG A 102 -11.53 4.89 5.81
C ARG A 102 -11.80 3.43 6.21
N CYS A 103 -10.76 2.67 6.55
CA CYS A 103 -10.90 1.29 7.01
C CYS A 103 -11.72 1.22 8.30
N ARG A 104 -11.38 2.04 9.30
CA ARG A 104 -12.06 2.05 10.60
C ARG A 104 -13.54 2.39 10.46
N SER A 105 -13.87 3.47 9.76
CA SER A 105 -15.25 3.92 9.57
C SER A 105 -16.10 2.88 8.85
N HIS A 106 -15.56 2.20 7.84
CA HIS A 106 -16.27 1.15 7.13
C HIS A 106 -16.48 -0.09 8.01
N LEU A 107 -15.42 -0.58 8.65
CA LEU A 107 -15.45 -1.85 9.40
C LEU A 107 -16.31 -1.78 10.66
N LEU A 108 -16.47 -0.61 11.27
CA LEU A 108 -17.39 -0.44 12.41
C LEU A 108 -18.86 -0.67 12.03
N ASN A 109 -19.21 -0.49 10.75
CA ASN A 109 -20.56 -0.73 10.22
C ASN A 109 -20.76 -2.14 9.66
N ILE A 110 -19.72 -2.98 9.68
CA ILE A 110 -19.75 -4.36 9.18
C ILE A 110 -19.92 -5.33 10.35
N PRO A 111 -20.78 -6.39 10.21
CA PRO A 111 -20.85 -7.47 11.18
C PRO A 111 -19.47 -8.06 11.48
N ILE A 112 -19.22 -8.38 12.75
CA ILE A 112 -17.89 -8.82 13.23
C ILE A 112 -17.35 -9.99 12.41
N GLU A 113 -18.21 -10.95 12.05
CA GLU A 113 -17.85 -12.16 11.32
C GLU A 113 -17.36 -11.89 9.89
N GLN A 114 -17.73 -10.74 9.32
CA GLN A 114 -17.38 -10.36 7.94
C GLN A 114 -16.21 -9.39 7.87
N ARG A 115 -15.79 -8.80 9.00
CA ARG A 115 -14.79 -7.73 9.02
C ARG A 115 -13.43 -8.13 8.44
N GLY A 116 -12.99 -9.36 8.72
CA GLY A 116 -11.72 -9.84 8.17
C GLY A 116 -11.70 -9.86 6.64
N THR A 117 -12.75 -10.41 6.04
CA THR A 117 -12.90 -10.49 4.58
C THR A 117 -13.08 -9.11 3.96
N GLU A 118 -13.93 -8.26 4.56
CA GLU A 118 -14.17 -6.91 4.06
C GLU A 118 -12.92 -6.01 4.21
N ALA A 119 -12.17 -6.15 5.30
CA ALA A 119 -10.91 -5.42 5.48
C ALA A 119 -9.89 -5.80 4.39
N MET A 120 -9.77 -7.07 4.06
CA MET A 120 -8.86 -7.52 2.99
C MET A 120 -9.30 -6.99 1.62
N LYS A 121 -10.60 -7.02 1.33
CA LYS A 121 -11.16 -6.44 0.12
C LYS A 121 -10.85 -4.94 0.03
N MET A 122 -11.11 -4.18 1.11
CA MET A 122 -10.79 -2.75 1.16
C MET A 122 -9.31 -2.46 0.92
N ALA A 123 -8.40 -3.23 1.50
CA ALA A 123 -6.97 -3.04 1.31
C ALA A 123 -6.55 -3.25 -0.15
N VAL A 124 -7.11 -4.28 -0.79
CA VAL A 124 -6.93 -4.54 -2.24
C VAL A 124 -7.51 -3.40 -3.07
N ASP A 125 -8.71 -2.91 -2.74
CA ASP A 125 -9.36 -1.82 -3.46
C ASP A 125 -8.56 -0.52 -3.34
N ILE A 126 -8.08 -0.15 -2.16
CA ILE A 126 -7.21 1.03 -1.95
C ILE A 126 -5.93 0.93 -2.80
N SER A 127 -5.32 -0.24 -2.87
CA SER A 127 -4.13 -0.46 -3.70
C SER A 127 -4.44 -0.35 -5.19
N ASN A 128 -5.58 -0.87 -5.65
CA ASN A 128 -6.00 -0.81 -7.05
C ASN A 128 -6.44 0.59 -7.45
N GLU A 129 -7.11 1.34 -6.58
CA GLU A 129 -7.49 2.75 -6.82
C GLU A 129 -6.25 3.58 -7.16
N ASP A 130 -5.15 3.42 -6.43
CA ASP A 130 -3.89 4.13 -6.73
C ASP A 130 -3.32 3.75 -8.10
N ILE A 131 -3.33 2.47 -8.46
CA ILE A 131 -2.89 2.00 -9.78
C ILE A 131 -3.71 2.65 -10.90
N GLU A 132 -5.03 2.70 -10.76
CA GLU A 132 -5.91 3.29 -11.77
C GLU A 132 -5.76 4.82 -11.86
N ILE A 133 -5.54 5.50 -10.74
CA ILE A 133 -5.24 6.93 -10.72
C ILE A 133 -3.93 7.20 -11.48
N ASN A 134 -2.87 6.45 -11.19
CA ASN A 134 -1.58 6.60 -11.87
C ASN A 134 -1.67 6.30 -13.38
N LYS A 135 -2.45 5.31 -13.80
CA LYS A 135 -2.72 5.06 -15.23
C LYS A 135 -3.40 6.25 -15.89
N LYS A 136 -4.43 6.83 -15.25
CA LYS A 136 -5.13 8.02 -15.79
C LYS A 136 -4.19 9.23 -15.89
N ILE A 137 -3.35 9.46 -14.89
CA ILE A 137 -2.32 10.52 -14.93
C ILE A 137 -1.39 10.29 -16.12
N GLY A 138 -0.91 9.08 -16.31
CA GLY A 138 -0.03 8.72 -17.43
C GLY A 138 -0.69 8.94 -18.80
N LEU A 139 -1.94 8.50 -18.97
CA LEU A 139 -2.69 8.69 -20.21
C LEU A 139 -2.89 10.19 -20.55
N ASN A 140 -3.33 10.98 -19.58
CA ASN A 140 -3.50 12.43 -19.75
C ASN A 140 -2.16 13.14 -20.01
N GLY A 141 -1.08 12.67 -19.40
CA GLY A 141 0.27 13.21 -19.60
C GLY A 141 0.81 12.96 -21.00
N VAL A 142 0.58 11.77 -21.57
CA VAL A 142 1.04 11.41 -22.93
C VAL A 142 0.44 12.31 -24.01
N GLU A 143 -0.81 12.75 -23.84
CA GLU A 143 -1.46 13.67 -24.78
C GLU A 143 -0.84 15.08 -24.77
N THR A 144 -0.24 15.49 -23.65
CA THR A 144 0.28 16.85 -23.44
C THR A 144 1.79 16.96 -23.64
N VAL A 145 2.54 15.87 -23.54
CA VAL A 145 4.01 15.89 -23.60
C VAL A 145 4.51 15.10 -24.78
N SER A 146 5.06 15.80 -25.79
CA SER A 146 5.72 15.14 -26.91
C SER A 146 7.09 14.57 -26.46
N TYR A 147 7.46 13.42 -27.02
CA TYR A 147 8.75 12.75 -26.76
C TYR A 147 9.97 13.67 -26.94
N THR A 148 9.90 14.66 -27.82
CA THR A 148 10.96 15.66 -28.05
C THR A 148 11.18 16.57 -26.85
N HIS A 149 10.17 16.87 -26.05
CA HIS A 149 10.30 17.68 -24.84
C HIS A 149 11.01 16.93 -23.69
N LEU A 150 10.77 15.63 -23.56
CA LEU A 150 11.43 14.81 -22.56
C LEU A 150 12.93 14.62 -22.85
N ARG A 151 13.31 14.50 -24.14
CA ARG A 151 14.73 14.36 -24.55
C ARG A 151 15.54 15.65 -24.49
N ALA A 152 14.90 16.81 -24.63
CA ALA A 152 15.62 18.10 -24.60
C ALA A 152 16.35 18.37 -23.25
N HIS A 153 15.89 17.72 -22.16
CA HIS A 153 16.55 17.81 -20.85
C HIS A 153 17.67 16.78 -20.63
N GLU A 154 17.72 15.70 -21.42
CA GLU A 154 18.76 14.66 -21.29
C GLU A 154 20.00 14.91 -22.16
N THR A 155 19.96 15.83 -23.11
CA THR A 155 21.05 16.06 -24.10
C THR A 155 21.97 17.21 -23.76
N ILE A 156 21.91 17.79 -22.57
CA ILE A 156 22.80 18.87 -22.13
C ILE A 156 23.83 18.31 -21.11
N HIS A 157 24.54 17.26 -21.52
CA HIS A 157 25.78 16.87 -20.84
C HIS A 157 26.78 16.28 -21.85
#